data_5d61ef95429a13326b8cb1a4e5c4383d
#
_entry.id   5d61ef95429a13326b8cb1a4e5c4383d
#
_cell.length_a   1.000
_cell.length_b   1.000
_cell.length_c   1.000
_cell.angle_alpha   90.00
_cell.angle_beta   90.00
_cell.angle_gamma   90.00
#
_symmetry.space_group_name_H-M   'P 1'
#
loop_
_entity.id
_entity.type
_entity.pdbx_description
1 polymer ?
#
loop_
_entity_poly.entity_id
_entity_poly.type
_entity_poly.pdbx_seq_one_letter_code
_entity_poly.pdbx_strand_id
1 'polypeptide(L)'
;HLIDVIKDTFPMGSMTGATKISAMKIIETLEETKRGLYSGTVGYFTPTGNFDFNVVIRSILYDSEKKYLSFSVGSAITAKSTPEKEYEECLLKAKAMQFVLTNSNEL
;
A
#
# COMPACT_ATOMS: atom_id res chain seq x y z
N HIS A 1 -19.28 7.46 -14.56
CA HIS A 1 -19.48 6.08 -14.14
C HIS A 1 -18.70 5.81 -12.85
N LEU A 2 -19.21 4.94 -11.95
CA LEU A 2 -18.55 4.69 -10.64
C LEU A 2 -17.11 4.20 -10.79
N ILE A 3 -16.85 3.39 -11.81
CA ILE A 3 -15.50 2.89 -12.11
C ILE A 3 -14.55 4.02 -12.53
N ASP A 4 -15.05 5.05 -13.19
CA ASP A 4 -14.22 6.18 -13.61
C ASP A 4 -13.74 6.99 -12.40
N VAL A 5 -14.59 7.12 -11.37
CA VAL A 5 -14.21 7.75 -10.10
C VAL A 5 -13.04 7.00 -9.46
N ILE A 6 -13.06 5.67 -9.45
CA ILE A 6 -11.96 4.87 -8.91
C ILE A 6 -10.69 5.04 -9.74
N LYS A 7 -10.78 5.02 -11.07
CA LYS A 7 -9.63 5.24 -11.96
C LYS A 7 -8.99 6.62 -11.77
N ASP A 8 -9.79 7.65 -11.57
CA ASP A 8 -9.31 9.01 -11.39
C ASP A 8 -8.69 9.23 -10.00
N THR A 9 -9.20 8.51 -9.00
CA THR A 9 -8.77 8.64 -7.61
C THR A 9 -7.50 7.83 -7.32
N PHE A 10 -7.41 6.62 -7.84
CA PHE A 10 -6.31 5.69 -7.55
C PHE A 10 -5.25 5.66 -8.69
N PRO A 11 -3.96 5.42 -8.35
CA PRO A 11 -3.40 5.37 -6.99
C PRO A 11 -3.53 6.73 -6.29
N MET A 12 -3.74 6.71 -4.97
CA MET A 12 -3.91 7.95 -4.20
C MET A 12 -2.63 8.77 -4.15
N GLY A 13 -2.76 10.11 -4.20
CA GLY A 13 -1.62 11.02 -4.10
C GLY A 13 -0.83 10.87 -2.79
N SER A 14 -1.49 10.49 -1.69
CA SER A 14 -0.84 10.18 -0.41
C SER A 14 0.08 8.96 -0.47
N MET A 15 -0.11 8.08 -1.45
CA MET A 15 0.70 6.88 -1.64
C MET A 15 1.73 7.03 -2.77
N THR A 16 1.59 8.04 -3.61
CA THR A 16 2.48 8.31 -4.75
C THR A 16 3.27 9.60 -4.57
N GLY A 17 2.60 10.72 -4.44
CA GLY A 17 3.21 12.04 -4.28
C GLY A 17 2.58 13.11 -5.15
N ALA A 18 3.02 14.34 -4.98
CA ALA A 18 2.66 15.49 -5.81
C ALA A 18 3.85 15.86 -6.73
N THR A 19 3.66 16.02 -8.00
CA THR A 19 2.45 15.74 -8.78
C THR A 19 2.33 14.25 -9.08
N LYS A 20 1.11 13.71 -9.03
CA LYS A 20 0.85 12.26 -9.09
C LYS A 20 1.56 11.54 -10.24
N ILE A 21 1.42 12.01 -11.46
CA ILE A 21 2.01 11.36 -12.65
C ILE A 21 3.54 11.37 -12.60
N SER A 22 4.14 12.49 -12.21
CA SER A 22 5.59 12.59 -12.06
C SER A 22 6.12 11.67 -10.97
N ALA A 23 5.45 11.65 -9.81
CA ALA A 23 5.80 10.75 -8.72
C ALA A 23 5.69 9.28 -9.12
N MET A 24 4.64 8.89 -9.84
CA MET A 24 4.49 7.51 -10.33
C MET A 24 5.61 7.08 -11.30
N LYS A 25 6.07 7.98 -12.17
CA LYS A 25 7.22 7.70 -13.05
C LYS A 25 8.51 7.50 -12.26
N ILE A 26 8.73 8.30 -11.22
CA ILE A 26 9.89 8.16 -10.34
C ILE A 26 9.84 6.84 -9.58
N ILE A 27 8.69 6.49 -9.01
CA ILE A 27 8.46 5.21 -8.33
C ILE A 27 8.79 4.04 -9.25
N GLU A 28 8.26 4.05 -10.47
CA GLU A 28 8.51 2.97 -11.46
C GLU A 28 9.99 2.83 -11.83
N THR A 29 10.74 3.92 -11.77
CA THR A 29 12.18 3.94 -12.10
C THR A 29 13.04 3.50 -10.91
N LEU A 30 12.68 3.91 -9.69
CA LEU A 30 13.54 3.76 -8.52
C LEU A 30 13.21 2.54 -7.65
N GLU A 31 11.96 2.09 -7.62
CA GLU A 31 11.60 0.91 -6.84
C GLU A 31 12.02 -0.37 -7.56
N GLU A 32 12.74 -1.22 -6.85
CA GLU A 32 13.27 -2.48 -7.40
C GLU A 32 12.19 -3.55 -7.56
N THR A 33 11.10 -3.45 -6.79
CA THR A 33 9.99 -4.40 -6.79
C THR A 33 8.68 -3.74 -7.18
N LYS A 34 7.81 -4.49 -7.84
CA LYS A 34 6.45 -4.03 -8.13
C LYS A 34 5.62 -4.04 -6.86
N ARG A 35 4.88 -2.97 -6.61
CA ARG A 35 4.00 -2.85 -5.42
C ARG A 35 2.87 -3.87 -5.43
N GLY A 36 2.40 -4.29 -6.61
CA GLY A 36 1.25 -5.17 -6.73
C GLY A 36 0.00 -4.55 -6.14
N LEU A 37 -0.66 -5.24 -5.22
CA LEU A 37 -1.86 -4.74 -4.56
C LEU A 37 -1.56 -3.65 -3.52
N TYR A 38 -0.35 -3.64 -2.95
CA TYR A 38 0.07 -2.59 -2.00
C TYR A 38 -0.06 -1.19 -2.62
N SER A 39 -0.61 -0.27 -1.88
CA SER A 39 -0.98 1.09 -2.30
C SER A 39 -2.10 1.18 -3.36
N GLY A 40 -2.66 0.06 -3.77
CA GLY A 40 -3.86 -0.02 -4.57
C GLY A 40 -5.13 0.08 -3.71
N THR A 41 -6.21 -0.49 -4.20
CA THR A 41 -7.49 -0.46 -3.51
C THR A 41 -8.23 -1.79 -3.58
N VAL A 42 -9.00 -2.06 -2.54
CA VAL A 42 -9.97 -3.15 -2.48
C VAL A 42 -11.30 -2.59 -1.97
N GLY A 43 -12.38 -3.01 -2.56
CA GLY A 43 -13.69 -2.55 -2.15
C GLY A 43 -14.83 -3.30 -2.83
N TYR A 44 -16.03 -2.79 -2.69
CA TYR A 44 -17.22 -3.39 -3.26
C TYR A 44 -18.24 -2.34 -3.70
N PHE A 45 -19.11 -2.74 -4.60
CA PHE A 45 -20.31 -2.04 -5.00
C PHE A 45 -21.52 -2.84 -4.56
N THR A 46 -22.52 -2.17 -3.98
CA THR A 46 -23.79 -2.79 -3.67
C THR A 46 -24.76 -2.72 -4.85
N PRO A 47 -25.77 -3.59 -4.92
CA PRO A 47 -26.82 -3.50 -5.95
C PRO A 47 -27.59 -2.17 -5.92
N THR A 48 -27.62 -1.49 -4.79
CA THR A 48 -28.29 -0.18 -4.60
C THR A 48 -27.42 1.01 -5.04
N GLY A 49 -26.20 0.77 -5.55
CA GLY A 49 -25.28 1.80 -6.05
C GLY A 49 -24.38 2.43 -4.99
N ASN A 50 -24.42 1.95 -3.76
CA ASN A 50 -23.42 2.33 -2.75
C ASN A 50 -22.10 1.59 -2.99
N PHE A 51 -21.01 2.17 -2.53
CA PHE A 51 -19.69 1.55 -2.63
C PHE A 51 -18.81 1.96 -1.46
N ASP A 52 -17.86 1.10 -1.15
CA ASP A 52 -16.84 1.36 -0.14
C ASP A 52 -15.52 0.75 -0.60
N PHE A 53 -14.46 1.54 -0.55
CA PHE A 53 -13.11 1.18 -0.99
C PHE A 53 -12.08 1.68 0.00
N ASN A 54 -11.11 0.85 0.32
CA ASN A 54 -9.99 1.23 1.16
C ASN A 54 -8.67 1.17 0.38
N VAL A 55 -7.69 1.90 0.89
CA VAL A 55 -6.31 1.81 0.41
C VAL A 55 -5.66 0.58 1.03
N VAL A 56 -4.98 -0.23 0.23
CA VAL A 56 -4.28 -1.42 0.71
C VAL A 56 -2.94 -1.02 1.34
N ILE A 57 -3.01 -0.71 2.62
CA ILE A 57 -1.89 -0.44 3.52
C ILE A 57 -2.10 -1.20 4.82
N ARG A 58 -1.03 -1.43 5.58
CA ARG A 58 -1.11 -2.18 6.85
C ARG A 58 -1.83 -3.52 6.71
N SER A 59 -1.61 -4.16 5.58
CA SER A 59 -2.31 -5.38 5.17
C SER A 59 -1.31 -6.49 4.91
N ILE A 60 -1.69 -7.69 5.29
CA ILE A 60 -0.96 -8.92 4.99
C ILE A 60 -1.67 -9.59 3.82
N LEU A 61 -0.92 -9.93 2.79
CA LEU A 61 -1.41 -10.63 1.60
C LEU A 61 -1.02 -12.10 1.69
N TYR A 62 -1.97 -12.98 1.50
CA TYR A 62 -1.74 -14.42 1.53
C TYR A 62 -2.28 -15.10 0.27
N ASP A 63 -1.40 -15.78 -0.43
CA ASP A 63 -1.74 -16.64 -1.56
C ASP A 63 -1.80 -18.09 -1.06
N SER A 64 -3.02 -18.62 -0.95
CA SER A 64 -3.26 -19.97 -0.42
C SER A 64 -2.78 -21.09 -1.34
N GLU A 65 -2.72 -20.85 -2.65
CA GLU A 65 -2.24 -21.85 -3.61
C GLU A 65 -0.73 -22.02 -3.53
N LYS A 66 -0.02 -20.88 -3.50
CA LYS A 66 1.44 -20.86 -3.40
C LYS A 66 1.94 -20.95 -1.96
N LYS A 67 1.06 -20.86 -0.97
CA LYS A 67 1.39 -20.74 0.46
C LYS A 67 2.40 -19.61 0.72
N TYR A 68 2.19 -18.50 0.04
CA TYR A 68 3.06 -17.34 0.09
C TYR A 68 2.37 -16.20 0.82
N LEU A 69 3.09 -15.64 1.77
CA LEU A 69 2.64 -14.51 2.57
C LEU A 69 3.58 -13.33 2.34
N SER A 70 3.01 -12.16 2.15
CA SER A 70 3.77 -10.92 1.97
C SER A 70 3.07 -9.73 2.62
N PHE A 71 3.84 -8.74 2.99
CA PHE A 71 3.36 -7.41 3.33
C PHE A 71 4.39 -6.37 2.89
N SER A 72 3.92 -5.17 2.64
CA SER A 72 4.76 -4.05 2.26
C SER A 72 4.53 -2.89 3.23
N VAL A 73 5.59 -2.14 3.47
CA VAL A 73 5.58 -0.93 4.28
C VAL A 73 6.20 0.21 3.48
N GLY A 74 5.88 1.43 3.85
CA GLY A 74 6.43 2.60 3.19
C GLY A 74 6.47 3.81 4.11
N SER A 75 7.26 4.79 3.71
CA SER A 75 7.39 6.06 4.37
C SER A 75 7.36 7.19 3.35
N ALA A 76 7.10 8.41 3.80
CA ALA A 76 7.03 9.57 2.93
C ALA A 76 8.42 10.20 2.76
N ILE A 77 8.80 10.47 1.53
CA ILE A 77 10.02 11.21 1.20
C ILE A 77 9.65 12.64 0.81
N THR A 78 10.16 13.60 1.53
CA THR A 78 10.04 15.03 1.26
C THR A 78 11.42 15.67 1.16
N ALA A 79 11.49 16.94 0.75
CA ALA A 79 12.74 17.68 0.66
C ALA A 79 13.50 17.76 2.00
N LYS A 80 12.80 17.62 3.13
CA LYS A 80 13.40 17.64 4.49
C LYS A 80 13.62 16.24 5.07
N SER A 81 13.29 15.18 4.33
CA SER A 81 13.47 13.82 4.81
C SER A 81 14.94 13.41 4.77
N THR A 82 15.33 12.61 5.75
CA THR A 82 16.61 11.93 5.78
C THR A 82 16.38 10.46 5.42
N PRO A 83 17.02 9.92 4.37
CA PRO A 83 16.77 8.56 3.91
C PRO A 83 16.88 7.50 5.00
N GLU A 84 17.86 7.62 5.87
CA GLU A 84 18.11 6.70 6.98
C GLU A 84 16.94 6.66 7.97
N LYS A 85 16.42 7.83 8.35
CA LYS A 85 15.27 7.93 9.27
C LYS A 85 13.99 7.38 8.66
N GLU A 86 13.75 7.63 7.38
CA GLU A 86 12.59 7.10 6.68
C GLU A 86 12.67 5.56 6.52
N TYR A 87 13.86 5.03 6.33
CA TYR A 87 14.09 3.59 6.34
C TYR A 87 13.85 2.98 7.74
N GLU A 88 14.35 3.61 8.79
CA GLU A 88 14.08 3.19 10.17
C GLU A 88 12.58 3.18 10.49
N GLU A 89 11.82 4.16 9.99
CA GLU A 89 10.35 4.19 10.11
C GLU A 89 9.71 2.99 9.40
N CYS A 90 10.19 2.63 8.21
CA CYS A 90 9.73 1.42 7.51
C CYS A 90 10.00 0.16 8.32
N LEU A 91 11.18 0.03 8.93
CA LEU A 91 11.52 -1.11 9.78
C LEU A 91 10.63 -1.18 11.02
N LEU A 92 10.31 -0.04 11.62
CA LEU A 92 9.40 0.01 12.77
C LEU A 92 7.98 -0.43 12.38
N LYS A 93 7.47 0.03 11.25
CA LYS A 93 6.18 -0.41 10.69
C LYS A 93 6.18 -1.91 10.38
N ALA A 94 7.29 -2.45 9.85
CA ALA A 94 7.43 -3.87 9.57
C ALA A 94 7.39 -4.74 10.84
N LYS A 95 7.98 -4.26 11.94
CA LYS A 95 7.91 -4.96 13.24
C LYS A 95 6.47 -5.16 13.73
N ALA A 96 5.60 -4.19 13.55
CA ALA A 96 4.19 -4.31 13.92
C ALA A 96 3.49 -5.42 13.13
N MET A 97 3.79 -5.55 11.84
CA MET A 97 3.24 -6.62 10.99
C MET A 97 3.81 -8.00 11.39
N GLN A 98 5.10 -8.07 11.66
CA GLN A 98 5.76 -9.29 12.13
C GLN A 98 5.20 -9.78 13.47
N PHE A 99 4.93 -8.84 14.39
CA PHE A 99 4.34 -9.16 15.69
C PHE A 99 2.99 -9.87 15.54
N VAL A 100 2.12 -9.38 14.66
CA VAL A 100 0.82 -10.02 14.37
C VAL A 100 1.01 -11.45 13.87
N LEU A 101 1.98 -11.66 12.97
CA LEU A 101 2.24 -12.98 12.39
C LEU A 101 2.84 -13.99 13.37
N THR A 102 3.69 -13.52 14.29
CA THR A 102 4.34 -14.40 15.29
C THR A 102 3.45 -14.75 16.47
N ASN A 103 2.47 -13.87 16.81
CA ASN A 103 1.56 -14.07 17.94
C ASN A 103 0.18 -14.61 17.54
N SER A 104 -0.01 -15.00 16.29
CA SER A 104 -1.28 -15.54 15.79
C SER A 104 -1.68 -16.91 16.39
N ASN A 105 -0.85 -17.51 17.22
CA ASN A 105 -1.18 -18.74 17.95
C ASN A 105 -2.02 -18.52 19.21
N GLU A 106 -2.40 -17.28 19.53
CA GLU A 106 -3.20 -16.93 20.73
C GLU A 106 -4.63 -16.47 20.41
N LEU A 107 -5.09 -16.65 19.15
CA LEU A 107 -6.46 -16.35 18.73
C LEU A 107 -7.28 -17.62 18.53
#